data_ffe226d236796915e51f5aba15f41b30
#
_entry.id   ffe226d236796915e51f5aba15f41b30
#
_cell.length_a   1.000
_cell.length_b   1.000
_cell.length_c   1.000
_cell.angle_alpha   90.00
_cell.angle_beta   90.00
_cell.angle_gamma   90.00
#
_symmetry.space_group_name_H-M   'P 1'
#
loop_
_entity.id
_entity.type
_entity.pdbx_description
1 polymer ?
#
loop_
_entity_poly.entity_id
_entity_poly.type
_entity_poly.pdbx_seq_one_letter_code
_entity_poly.pdbx_strand_id
1 'polypeptide(L)'
;MKNKIFLQFAVAVAAMFAIGCSTSAEQPAGKPVYMWVDCEANFERMSSLDSIAYYTEKMKSVGVTDIVVDVKSIMGETLYDSQYAPYMGEFEGTVRPREYDMMRHFIDEGHKHGMRVHGSLNIFAGGHNFFNRGIIYNEHPEWQSIVYRPDGSLVPISEIKTNYNGKLNPSNPEVREYQKNILVEFAERYPDADGIIFDRLRYDNITSDFSPLSREQFEAWSGITVENYPEDIIYWEGENMRHGKYFKEWVEWRATVIKTFVEEAHEAIHAVNPDILIGDYTGAWYPTYYQLGVNWASVQYNPAERYPDWASENYYKTGYAELLDIYMTGLYYTLVTKDEVDAAQGRVIGQRTESGMDPNDLTYCYSVEGGAELAQAITCGVVPVAGSLYVDQYEQDAEQFAKAVRQVMKSCEGGLMIFDLVHIVSRDWWDLLEKNINAEE
;
A
#
# COMPACT_ATOMS: atom_id res chain seq x y z
N MET A 1 70.73 -12.77 43.92
CA MET A 1 70.92 -14.12 43.34
C MET A 1 69.59 -14.85 43.37
N LYS A 2 69.27 -15.50 42.27
CA LYS A 2 68.12 -16.37 41.92
C LYS A 2 66.91 -15.63 41.35
N ASN A 3 66.93 -15.59 40.01
CA ASN A 3 65.79 -15.37 39.11
C ASN A 3 64.70 -16.46 39.31
N LYS A 4 63.46 -16.07 39.31
CA LYS A 4 62.34 -16.98 39.03
C LYS A 4 61.56 -16.41 37.84
N ILE A 5 61.66 -17.14 36.75
CA ILE A 5 60.91 -16.98 35.49
C ILE A 5 59.50 -17.50 35.75
N PHE A 6 58.46 -16.65 35.58
CA PHE A 6 57.06 -17.05 35.50
C PHE A 6 56.69 -17.22 34.03
N LEU A 7 56.38 -18.46 33.67
CA LEU A 7 55.84 -18.85 32.37
C LEU A 7 54.32 -18.63 32.41
N GLN A 8 53.83 -17.67 31.65
CA GLN A 8 52.39 -17.48 31.45
C GLN A 8 51.94 -18.31 30.26
N PHE A 9 51.07 -19.28 30.49
CA PHE A 9 50.31 -19.99 29.46
C PHE A 9 49.15 -19.09 29.00
N ALA A 10 49.19 -18.61 27.76
CA ALA A 10 48.06 -18.00 27.09
C ALA A 10 47.21 -19.11 26.46
N VAL A 11 46.01 -19.34 26.98
CA VAL A 11 45.01 -20.18 26.35
C VAL A 11 44.26 -19.31 25.34
N ALA A 12 44.52 -19.56 24.05
CA ALA A 12 43.72 -18.96 22.98
C ALA A 12 42.41 -19.73 22.81
N VAL A 13 41.30 -19.12 23.23
CA VAL A 13 39.95 -19.61 22.90
C VAL A 13 39.62 -19.06 21.49
N ALA A 14 39.70 -19.92 20.50
CA ALA A 14 39.19 -19.62 19.15
C ALA A 14 37.66 -19.72 19.19
N ALA A 15 36.97 -18.59 19.28
CA ALA A 15 35.53 -18.52 19.02
C ALA A 15 35.33 -18.63 17.51
N MET A 16 34.84 -19.78 17.03
CA MET A 16 34.30 -19.94 15.69
C MET A 16 32.98 -19.18 15.63
N PHE A 17 33.00 -17.97 15.07
CA PHE A 17 31.80 -17.34 14.55
C PHE A 17 31.38 -18.12 13.30
N ALA A 18 30.34 -18.91 13.39
CA ALA A 18 29.60 -19.36 12.24
C ALA A 18 28.93 -18.14 11.62
N ILE A 19 29.52 -17.57 10.58
CA ILE A 19 28.87 -16.63 9.71
C ILE A 19 27.79 -17.42 8.98
N GLY A 20 26.56 -17.34 9.47
CA GLY A 20 25.37 -17.72 8.71
C GLY A 20 25.32 -16.80 7.50
N CYS A 21 25.70 -17.29 6.32
CA CYS A 21 25.36 -16.64 5.07
C CYS A 21 23.84 -16.72 4.93
N SER A 22 23.13 -15.67 5.30
CA SER A 22 21.80 -15.41 4.75
C SER A 22 22.03 -15.14 3.26
N THR A 23 21.62 -16.07 2.42
CA THR A 23 21.54 -15.84 0.98
C THR A 23 20.36 -14.92 0.72
N SER A 24 20.56 -13.60 0.89
CA SER A 24 19.70 -12.65 0.22
C SER A 24 19.80 -12.95 -1.28
N ALA A 25 18.67 -13.20 -1.93
CA ALA A 25 18.65 -13.44 -3.36
C ALA A 25 19.36 -12.25 -4.05
N GLU A 26 20.36 -12.53 -4.88
CA GLU A 26 21.01 -11.50 -5.70
C GLU A 26 19.90 -10.79 -6.49
N GLN A 27 19.91 -9.44 -6.47
CA GLN A 27 18.96 -8.67 -7.26
C GLN A 27 19.04 -9.13 -8.73
N PRO A 28 17.91 -9.47 -9.37
CA PRO A 28 17.91 -9.81 -10.78
C PRO A 28 18.54 -8.69 -11.61
N ALA A 29 19.31 -9.03 -12.62
CA ALA A 29 19.82 -8.05 -13.57
C ALA A 29 18.64 -7.47 -14.36
N GLY A 30 18.19 -6.25 -14.01
CA GLY A 30 17.06 -5.57 -14.64
C GLY A 30 16.15 -4.88 -13.64
N LYS A 31 15.14 -4.16 -14.14
CA LYS A 31 14.12 -3.54 -13.31
C LYS A 31 13.21 -4.61 -12.72
N PRO A 32 12.77 -4.48 -11.44
CA PRO A 32 11.83 -5.41 -10.84
C PRO A 32 10.49 -5.49 -11.60
N VAL A 33 9.91 -6.68 -11.61
CA VAL A 33 8.55 -6.91 -12.11
C VAL A 33 7.77 -7.65 -11.03
N TYR A 34 6.83 -6.93 -10.43
CA TYR A 34 5.99 -7.43 -9.34
C TYR A 34 4.68 -7.97 -9.89
N MET A 35 4.25 -9.15 -9.43
CA MET A 35 2.90 -9.67 -9.63
C MET A 35 2.15 -9.66 -8.31
N TRP A 36 1.04 -8.94 -8.25
CA TRP A 36 0.16 -8.92 -7.09
C TRP A 36 -0.79 -10.12 -7.11
N VAL A 37 -0.95 -10.74 -5.96
CA VAL A 37 -1.90 -11.83 -5.71
C VAL A 37 -2.91 -11.34 -4.68
N ASP A 38 -4.00 -10.71 -5.16
CA ASP A 38 -5.12 -10.28 -4.33
C ASP A 38 -5.78 -11.48 -3.64
N CYS A 39 -6.01 -11.37 -2.34
CA CYS A 39 -6.41 -12.53 -1.54
C CYS A 39 -7.86 -12.94 -1.77
N GLU A 40 -8.77 -12.00 -2.02
CA GLU A 40 -10.17 -12.30 -2.30
C GLU A 40 -10.32 -12.86 -3.72
N ALA A 41 -9.77 -12.17 -4.72
CA ALA A 41 -9.91 -12.56 -6.14
C ALA A 41 -9.21 -13.88 -6.49
N ASN A 42 -8.20 -14.27 -5.72
CA ASN A 42 -7.46 -15.51 -5.93
C ASN A 42 -7.68 -16.55 -4.81
N PHE A 43 -8.67 -16.37 -3.93
CA PHE A 43 -8.83 -17.22 -2.75
C PHE A 43 -8.97 -18.71 -3.12
N GLU A 44 -9.89 -19.08 -4.01
CA GLU A 44 -10.06 -20.45 -4.48
C GLU A 44 -8.79 -20.97 -5.16
N ARG A 45 -8.23 -20.18 -6.09
CA ARG A 45 -7.04 -20.54 -6.87
C ARG A 45 -5.83 -20.84 -5.98
N MET A 46 -5.60 -20.06 -4.93
CA MET A 46 -4.48 -20.21 -4.03
C MET A 46 -4.76 -21.09 -2.81
N SER A 47 -5.86 -21.89 -2.86
CA SER A 47 -6.19 -22.89 -1.84
C SER A 47 -5.56 -24.26 -2.10
N SER A 48 -4.61 -24.36 -3.04
CA SER A 48 -3.90 -25.58 -3.41
C SER A 48 -2.41 -25.31 -3.57
N LEU A 49 -1.56 -26.16 -2.99
CA LEU A 49 -0.10 -26.10 -3.15
C LEU A 49 0.33 -26.25 -4.61
N ASP A 50 -0.32 -27.17 -5.33
CA ASP A 50 -0.04 -27.40 -6.75
C ASP A 50 -0.35 -26.14 -7.58
N SER A 51 -1.40 -25.41 -7.23
CA SER A 51 -1.72 -24.13 -7.89
C SER A 51 -0.68 -23.07 -7.60
N ILE A 52 -0.26 -22.92 -6.34
CA ILE A 52 0.80 -21.96 -5.98
C ILE A 52 2.07 -22.28 -6.76
N ALA A 53 2.52 -23.53 -6.77
CA ALA A 53 3.71 -23.96 -7.51
C ALA A 53 3.58 -23.68 -9.02
N TYR A 54 2.44 -24.02 -9.62
CA TYR A 54 2.16 -23.78 -11.04
C TYR A 54 2.21 -22.31 -11.41
N TYR A 55 1.51 -21.45 -10.65
CA TYR A 55 1.46 -20.02 -10.99
C TYR A 55 2.79 -19.32 -10.66
N THR A 56 3.52 -19.74 -9.65
CA THR A 56 4.87 -19.25 -9.35
C THR A 56 5.83 -19.55 -10.49
N GLU A 57 5.84 -20.79 -11.01
CA GLU A 57 6.63 -21.17 -12.18
C GLU A 57 6.20 -20.37 -13.43
N LYS A 58 4.89 -20.19 -13.64
CA LYS A 58 4.36 -19.42 -14.76
C LYS A 58 4.77 -17.95 -14.68
N MET A 59 4.66 -17.31 -13.53
CA MET A 59 5.13 -15.94 -13.29
C MET A 59 6.62 -15.81 -13.61
N LYS A 60 7.45 -16.72 -13.10
CA LYS A 60 8.89 -16.75 -13.41
C LYS A 60 9.16 -16.85 -14.91
N SER A 61 8.43 -17.71 -15.62
CA SER A 61 8.64 -17.96 -17.05
C SER A 61 8.42 -16.71 -17.92
N VAL A 62 7.63 -15.75 -17.47
CA VAL A 62 7.32 -14.50 -18.20
C VAL A 62 8.11 -13.29 -17.70
N GLY A 63 9.06 -13.48 -16.80
CA GLY A 63 9.96 -12.41 -16.36
C GLY A 63 9.57 -11.72 -15.06
N VAL A 64 8.56 -12.22 -14.31
CA VAL A 64 8.27 -11.75 -12.96
C VAL A 64 9.45 -12.04 -12.05
N THR A 65 9.85 -11.06 -11.26
CA THR A 65 10.98 -11.15 -10.32
C THR A 65 10.54 -11.12 -8.87
N ASP A 66 9.34 -10.60 -8.62
CA ASP A 66 8.80 -10.35 -7.29
C ASP A 66 7.32 -10.74 -7.23
N ILE A 67 6.91 -11.40 -6.16
CA ILE A 67 5.50 -11.72 -5.90
C ILE A 67 5.05 -10.92 -4.68
N VAL A 68 3.93 -10.22 -4.80
CA VAL A 68 3.28 -9.53 -3.68
C VAL A 68 2.01 -10.30 -3.32
N VAL A 69 1.97 -10.87 -2.12
CA VAL A 69 0.88 -11.73 -1.65
C VAL A 69 0.08 -11.01 -0.59
N ASP A 70 -1.21 -10.79 -0.83
CA ASP A 70 -2.09 -10.30 0.22
C ASP A 70 -2.23 -11.33 1.33
N VAL A 71 -1.80 -10.96 2.53
CA VAL A 71 -1.87 -11.83 3.72
C VAL A 71 -2.80 -11.29 4.80
N LYS A 72 -3.33 -10.08 4.63
CA LYS A 72 -4.40 -9.49 5.42
C LYS A 72 -5.41 -8.82 4.51
N SER A 73 -6.63 -9.36 4.49
CA SER A 73 -7.73 -8.91 3.65
C SER A 73 -8.28 -7.53 4.05
N ILE A 74 -9.11 -6.94 3.19
CA ILE A 74 -9.83 -5.69 3.51
C ILE A 74 -10.83 -5.86 4.66
N MET A 75 -11.21 -7.10 4.99
CA MET A 75 -12.06 -7.40 6.15
C MET A 75 -11.27 -7.36 7.47
N GLY A 76 -9.95 -7.22 7.41
CA GLY A 76 -9.08 -7.26 8.59
C GLY A 76 -8.71 -8.67 9.04
N GLU A 77 -9.13 -9.68 8.27
CA GLU A 77 -8.82 -11.09 8.50
C GLU A 77 -7.49 -11.46 7.86
N THR A 78 -6.68 -12.30 8.51
CA THR A 78 -5.38 -12.77 7.99
C THR A 78 -5.51 -14.13 7.29
N LEU A 79 -4.60 -14.40 6.35
CA LEU A 79 -4.53 -15.67 5.61
C LEU A 79 -3.47 -16.62 6.22
N TYR A 80 -3.06 -16.34 7.42
CA TYR A 80 -2.24 -17.20 8.29
C TYR A 80 -2.82 -17.18 9.72
N ASP A 81 -2.46 -18.16 10.53
CA ASP A 81 -2.94 -18.26 11.91
C ASP A 81 -2.28 -17.19 12.79
N SER A 82 -2.91 -16.01 12.86
CA SER A 82 -2.47 -14.88 13.67
C SER A 82 -2.91 -15.01 15.12
N GLN A 83 -2.12 -14.45 16.03
CA GLN A 83 -2.49 -14.28 17.45
C GLN A 83 -3.37 -13.06 17.69
N TYR A 84 -3.40 -12.12 16.73
CA TYR A 84 -4.07 -10.82 16.85
C TYR A 84 -5.33 -10.74 16.00
N ALA A 85 -5.26 -11.19 14.75
CA ALA A 85 -6.34 -11.04 13.78
C ALA A 85 -7.11 -12.34 13.54
N PRO A 86 -8.41 -12.28 13.24
CA PRO A 86 -9.17 -13.47 12.85
C PRO A 86 -8.62 -14.06 11.56
N TYR A 87 -8.71 -15.41 11.47
CA TYR A 87 -8.26 -16.14 10.28
C TYR A 87 -9.33 -16.15 9.19
N MET A 88 -8.98 -15.81 7.97
CA MET A 88 -9.82 -15.90 6.78
C MET A 88 -9.87 -17.36 6.28
N GLY A 89 -10.66 -18.19 6.96
CA GLY A 89 -10.78 -19.62 6.68
C GLY A 89 -11.80 -19.99 5.61
N GLU A 90 -12.59 -19.02 5.13
CA GLU A 90 -13.62 -19.25 4.12
C GLU A 90 -13.87 -17.99 3.31
N PHE A 91 -13.99 -18.12 1.99
CA PHE A 91 -14.46 -17.05 1.11
C PHE A 91 -15.17 -17.64 -0.10
N GLU A 92 -16.37 -17.13 -0.41
CA GLU A 92 -17.21 -17.54 -1.55
C GLU A 92 -17.37 -19.07 -1.71
N GLY A 93 -17.50 -19.78 -0.58
CA GLY A 93 -17.72 -21.22 -0.54
C GLY A 93 -16.45 -22.08 -0.57
N THR A 94 -15.29 -21.49 -0.79
CA THR A 94 -14.00 -22.17 -0.64
C THR A 94 -13.56 -22.12 0.81
N VAL A 95 -13.17 -23.27 1.38
CA VAL A 95 -12.75 -23.40 2.77
C VAL A 95 -11.27 -23.78 2.84
N ARG A 96 -10.52 -23.09 3.68
CA ARG A 96 -9.11 -23.40 4.01
C ARG A 96 -9.01 -23.82 5.48
N PRO A 97 -8.31 -24.91 5.78
CA PRO A 97 -7.99 -25.23 7.16
C PRO A 97 -7.02 -24.21 7.75
N ARG A 98 -7.10 -23.98 9.06
CA ARG A 98 -6.27 -22.96 9.75
C ARG A 98 -4.76 -23.21 9.64
N GLU A 99 -4.39 -24.47 9.46
CA GLU A 99 -3.02 -24.92 9.29
C GLU A 99 -2.46 -24.63 7.88
N TYR A 100 -3.31 -24.23 6.93
CA TYR A 100 -2.88 -23.88 5.59
C TYR A 100 -2.21 -22.49 5.59
N ASP A 101 -0.89 -22.48 5.51
CA ASP A 101 -0.07 -21.28 5.50
C ASP A 101 0.29 -20.90 4.06
N MET A 102 -0.59 -20.13 3.42
CA MET A 102 -0.42 -19.70 2.03
C MET A 102 0.88 -18.91 1.83
N MET A 103 1.21 -18.00 2.75
CA MET A 103 2.40 -17.16 2.64
C MET A 103 3.68 -17.99 2.66
N ARG A 104 3.77 -18.99 3.57
CA ARG A 104 4.92 -19.89 3.63
C ARG A 104 5.13 -20.61 2.30
N HIS A 105 4.06 -21.07 1.67
CA HIS A 105 4.15 -21.76 0.38
C HIS A 105 4.60 -20.84 -0.75
N PHE A 106 4.17 -19.59 -0.78
CA PHE A 106 4.67 -18.62 -1.74
C PHE A 106 6.15 -18.30 -1.54
N ILE A 107 6.61 -18.15 -0.29
CA ILE A 107 8.03 -17.93 0.00
C ILE A 107 8.86 -19.11 -0.48
N ASP A 108 8.46 -20.34 -0.13
CA ASP A 108 9.20 -21.54 -0.51
C ASP A 108 9.30 -21.72 -2.03
N GLU A 109 8.17 -21.56 -2.76
CA GLU A 109 8.16 -21.69 -4.21
C GLU A 109 8.82 -20.49 -4.91
N GLY A 110 8.60 -19.25 -4.43
CA GLY A 110 9.23 -18.05 -4.98
C GLY A 110 10.76 -18.12 -4.90
N HIS A 111 11.29 -18.42 -3.72
CA HIS A 111 12.73 -18.55 -3.50
C HIS A 111 13.36 -19.71 -4.29
N LYS A 112 12.66 -20.83 -4.42
CA LYS A 112 13.08 -21.97 -5.27
C LYS A 112 13.29 -21.53 -6.73
N HIS A 113 12.51 -20.58 -7.21
CA HIS A 113 12.61 -20.00 -8.56
C HIS A 113 13.48 -18.73 -8.63
N GLY A 114 14.12 -18.31 -7.52
CA GLY A 114 14.95 -17.10 -7.44
C GLY A 114 14.13 -15.81 -7.61
N MET A 115 12.90 -15.79 -7.11
CA MET A 115 12.04 -14.62 -7.00
C MET A 115 11.96 -14.16 -5.55
N ARG A 116 11.79 -12.85 -5.34
CA ARG A 116 11.47 -12.30 -4.02
C ARG A 116 9.98 -12.43 -3.74
N VAL A 117 9.62 -12.54 -2.45
CA VAL A 117 8.23 -12.67 -2.03
C VAL A 117 7.93 -11.70 -0.89
N HIS A 118 6.97 -10.83 -1.12
CA HIS A 118 6.55 -9.78 -0.20
C HIS A 118 5.14 -10.07 0.32
N GLY A 119 4.90 -9.83 1.62
CA GLY A 119 3.56 -9.85 2.17
C GLY A 119 2.90 -8.48 2.07
N SER A 120 1.68 -8.41 1.52
CA SER A 120 0.88 -7.19 1.55
C SER A 120 -0.15 -7.24 2.68
N LEU A 121 -0.31 -6.12 3.39
CA LEU A 121 -1.28 -5.98 4.48
C LEU A 121 -2.15 -4.74 4.26
N ASN A 122 -3.47 -4.95 4.26
CA ASN A 122 -4.46 -3.88 4.21
C ASN A 122 -4.57 -3.18 5.58
N ILE A 123 -3.75 -2.15 5.83
CA ILE A 123 -3.49 -1.59 7.16
C ILE A 123 -4.77 -1.10 7.85
N PHE A 124 -5.38 -0.02 7.37
CA PHE A 124 -6.58 0.56 8.00
C PHE A 124 -7.90 0.10 7.37
N ALA A 125 -7.90 -1.11 6.80
CA ALA A 125 -9.12 -1.80 6.41
C ALA A 125 -9.53 -2.82 7.48
N GLY A 126 -10.80 -2.86 7.81
CA GLY A 126 -11.35 -3.72 8.85
C GLY A 126 -12.76 -4.23 8.56
N GLY A 127 -13.27 -4.05 7.32
CA GLY A 127 -14.57 -4.54 6.94
C GLY A 127 -14.90 -4.38 5.47
N HIS A 128 -15.82 -5.21 5.01
CA HIS A 128 -16.42 -5.14 3.69
C HIS A 128 -17.92 -4.87 3.82
N ASN A 129 -18.36 -3.64 3.51
CA ASN A 129 -19.71 -3.15 3.79
C ASN A 129 -20.81 -3.90 3.02
N PHE A 130 -20.52 -4.45 1.83
CA PHE A 130 -21.53 -5.21 1.08
C PHE A 130 -21.75 -6.62 1.67
N PHE A 131 -20.71 -7.21 2.26
CA PHE A 131 -20.82 -8.52 2.92
C PHE A 131 -21.21 -8.42 4.41
N ASN A 132 -21.17 -7.22 5.01
CA ASN A 132 -21.29 -7.00 6.46
C ASN A 132 -20.31 -7.90 7.24
N ARG A 133 -19.08 -8.01 6.76
CA ARG A 133 -18.06 -8.90 7.28
C ARG A 133 -16.79 -8.10 7.63
N GLY A 134 -16.09 -8.55 8.66
CA GLY A 134 -14.82 -8.00 9.11
C GLY A 134 -14.89 -7.55 10.57
N ILE A 135 -13.73 -7.13 11.09
CA ILE A 135 -13.54 -6.83 12.52
C ILE A 135 -14.46 -5.73 13.03
N ILE A 136 -14.79 -4.73 12.20
CA ILE A 136 -15.72 -3.65 12.58
C ILE A 136 -17.18 -4.11 12.70
N TYR A 137 -17.51 -5.30 12.22
CA TYR A 137 -18.85 -5.88 12.33
C TYR A 137 -18.96 -6.88 13.48
N ASN A 138 -17.89 -7.64 13.72
CA ASN A 138 -17.95 -8.82 14.55
C ASN A 138 -17.26 -8.66 15.91
N GLU A 139 -16.20 -7.81 15.98
CA GLU A 139 -15.31 -7.77 17.14
C GLU A 139 -15.14 -6.35 17.70
N HIS A 140 -14.86 -5.37 16.85
CA HIS A 140 -14.48 -4.00 17.24
C HIS A 140 -15.28 -2.92 16.47
N PRO A 141 -16.62 -2.84 16.68
CA PRO A 141 -17.42 -1.81 16.02
C PRO A 141 -17.02 -0.38 16.41
N GLU A 142 -16.39 -0.21 17.58
CA GLU A 142 -15.89 1.07 18.08
C GLU A 142 -14.62 1.57 17.37
N TRP A 143 -13.95 0.73 16.60
CA TRP A 143 -12.72 1.10 15.87
C TRP A 143 -12.98 1.70 14.49
N GLN A 144 -14.22 1.64 14.02
CA GLN A 144 -14.57 2.12 12.69
C GLN A 144 -14.53 3.65 12.57
N SER A 145 -14.24 4.12 11.37
CA SER A 145 -14.31 5.56 11.04
C SER A 145 -15.73 6.09 11.10
N ILE A 146 -15.88 7.35 11.52
CA ILE A 146 -17.15 8.08 11.52
C ILE A 146 -17.18 9.05 10.34
N VAL A 147 -18.23 8.96 9.53
CA VAL A 147 -18.43 9.74 8.30
C VAL A 147 -19.37 10.89 8.52
N TYR A 148 -18.95 12.11 8.12
CA TYR A 148 -19.76 13.31 8.12
C TYR A 148 -20.50 13.45 6.79
N ARG A 149 -21.84 13.44 6.83
CA ARG A 149 -22.71 13.41 5.65
C ARG A 149 -23.28 14.78 5.30
N PRO A 150 -23.77 14.97 4.05
CA PRO A 150 -24.41 16.22 3.61
C PRO A 150 -25.63 16.66 4.43
N ASP A 151 -26.33 15.72 5.05
CA ASP A 151 -27.48 15.99 5.93
C ASP A 151 -27.06 16.45 7.35
N GLY A 152 -25.76 16.60 7.60
CA GLY A 152 -25.20 16.98 8.89
C GLY A 152 -25.03 15.82 9.88
N SER A 153 -25.40 14.60 9.50
CA SER A 153 -25.26 13.44 10.38
C SER A 153 -23.82 12.92 10.42
N LEU A 154 -23.43 12.37 11.59
CA LEU A 154 -22.20 11.64 11.82
C LEU A 154 -22.58 10.16 11.97
N VAL A 155 -22.15 9.33 11.02
CA VAL A 155 -22.54 7.91 10.99
C VAL A 155 -21.33 6.98 10.90
N PRO A 156 -21.40 5.79 11.51
CA PRO A 156 -20.39 4.77 11.34
C PRO A 156 -20.20 4.39 9.87
N ILE A 157 -18.96 4.16 9.42
CA ILE A 157 -18.67 3.83 8.02
C ILE A 157 -19.35 2.52 7.59
N SER A 158 -19.62 1.60 8.52
CA SER A 158 -20.36 0.36 8.25
C SER A 158 -21.82 0.59 7.79
N GLU A 159 -22.38 1.79 8.00
CA GLU A 159 -23.70 2.17 7.50
C GLU A 159 -23.68 2.70 6.06
N ILE A 160 -22.50 3.00 5.53
CA ILE A 160 -22.31 3.49 4.15
C ILE A 160 -22.34 2.30 3.18
N LYS A 161 -23.51 1.99 2.63
CA LYS A 161 -23.72 0.83 1.72
C LYS A 161 -23.51 1.17 0.23
N THR A 162 -23.10 2.38 -0.09
CA THR A 162 -22.71 2.79 -1.45
C THR A 162 -21.24 2.50 -1.75
N ASN A 163 -20.46 2.14 -0.74
CA ASN A 163 -19.04 1.85 -0.80
C ASN A 163 -18.74 0.56 0.00
N TYR A 164 -17.87 -0.30 -0.52
CA TYR A 164 -17.50 -1.54 0.14
C TYR A 164 -16.51 -1.34 1.31
N ASN A 165 -15.83 -0.19 1.38
CA ASN A 165 -14.77 0.06 2.36
C ASN A 165 -15.30 0.17 3.79
N GLY A 166 -14.94 -0.78 4.64
CA GLY A 166 -15.10 -0.71 6.09
C GLY A 166 -13.79 -0.28 6.74
N LYS A 167 -13.58 1.03 6.88
CA LYS A 167 -12.32 1.60 7.35
C LYS A 167 -12.26 1.72 8.88
N LEU A 168 -11.09 1.42 9.40
CA LEU A 168 -10.68 1.72 10.78
C LEU A 168 -10.31 3.20 10.90
N ASN A 169 -10.39 3.74 12.12
CA ASN A 169 -9.90 5.08 12.40
C ASN A 169 -8.37 5.06 12.63
N PRO A 170 -7.55 5.64 11.73
CA PRO A 170 -6.09 5.64 11.87
C PRO A 170 -5.58 6.43 13.09
N SER A 171 -6.39 7.33 13.63
CA SER A 171 -6.02 8.12 14.82
C SER A 171 -6.30 7.41 16.15
N ASN A 172 -7.03 6.29 16.12
CA ASN A 172 -7.31 5.51 17.33
C ASN A 172 -6.06 4.76 17.80
N PRO A 173 -5.54 5.02 19.04
CA PRO A 173 -4.35 4.36 19.55
C PRO A 173 -4.45 2.83 19.64
N GLU A 174 -5.65 2.30 19.93
CA GLU A 174 -5.87 0.84 19.99
C GLU A 174 -5.77 0.21 18.60
N VAL A 175 -6.33 0.88 17.57
CA VAL A 175 -6.21 0.47 16.17
C VAL A 175 -4.75 0.48 15.73
N ARG A 176 -3.99 1.53 16.05
CA ARG A 176 -2.57 1.65 15.70
C ARG A 176 -1.76 0.52 16.34
N GLU A 177 -1.96 0.27 17.63
CA GLU A 177 -1.25 -0.81 18.34
C GLU A 177 -1.60 -2.19 17.75
N TYR A 178 -2.88 -2.44 17.47
CA TYR A 178 -3.34 -3.67 16.85
C TYR A 178 -2.67 -3.90 15.48
N GLN A 179 -2.61 -2.87 14.61
CA GLN A 179 -1.96 -2.99 13.30
C GLN A 179 -0.44 -3.21 13.42
N LYS A 180 0.23 -2.51 14.34
CA LYS A 180 1.66 -2.74 14.59
C LYS A 180 1.95 -4.16 15.05
N ASN A 181 1.12 -4.69 15.96
CA ASN A 181 1.28 -6.06 16.44
C ASN A 181 1.16 -7.10 15.31
N ILE A 182 0.24 -6.91 14.36
CA ILE A 182 0.12 -7.78 13.18
C ILE A 182 1.35 -7.66 12.27
N LEU A 183 1.87 -6.44 12.07
CA LEU A 183 3.08 -6.21 11.24
C LEU A 183 4.32 -6.87 11.86
N VAL A 184 4.51 -6.72 13.17
CA VAL A 184 5.60 -7.35 13.91
C VAL A 184 5.47 -8.87 13.87
N GLU A 185 4.25 -9.39 14.13
CA GLU A 185 3.98 -10.84 14.03
C GLU A 185 4.32 -11.39 12.65
N PHE A 186 3.96 -10.68 11.58
CA PHE A 186 4.33 -11.10 10.22
C PHE A 186 5.85 -11.18 10.04
N ALA A 187 6.58 -10.13 10.46
CA ALA A 187 8.04 -10.08 10.34
C ALA A 187 8.76 -11.16 11.17
N GLU A 188 8.23 -11.51 12.35
CA GLU A 188 8.75 -12.59 13.19
C GLU A 188 8.41 -13.97 12.63
N ARG A 189 7.21 -14.15 12.09
CA ARG A 189 6.72 -15.42 11.57
C ARG A 189 7.37 -15.81 10.24
N TYR A 190 7.67 -14.82 9.40
CA TYR A 190 8.28 -15.00 8.09
C TYR A 190 9.60 -14.23 7.99
N PRO A 191 10.63 -14.65 8.74
CA PRO A 191 11.90 -13.91 8.80
C PRO A 191 12.67 -13.91 7.48
N ASP A 192 12.28 -14.78 6.57
CA ASP A 192 12.80 -14.92 5.20
C ASP A 192 11.88 -14.32 4.12
N ALA A 193 10.78 -13.66 4.50
CA ALA A 193 10.05 -12.81 3.56
C ALA A 193 10.93 -11.62 3.13
N ASP A 194 10.90 -11.27 1.85
CA ASP A 194 11.75 -10.20 1.31
C ASP A 194 11.23 -8.81 1.62
N GLY A 195 9.93 -8.64 1.89
CA GLY A 195 9.36 -7.35 2.24
C GLY A 195 7.95 -7.39 2.77
N ILE A 196 7.54 -6.23 3.30
CA ILE A 196 6.17 -5.91 3.71
C ILE A 196 5.71 -4.74 2.85
N ILE A 197 4.58 -4.88 2.17
CA ILE A 197 3.95 -3.81 1.40
C ILE A 197 2.70 -3.36 2.15
N PHE A 198 2.67 -2.09 2.55
CA PHE A 198 1.46 -1.49 3.10
C PHE A 198 0.46 -1.23 1.98
N ASP A 199 -0.77 -1.68 2.14
CA ASP A 199 -1.90 -1.26 1.34
C ASP A 199 -2.97 -0.65 2.24
N ARG A 200 -3.78 0.24 1.69
CA ARG A 200 -4.85 0.95 2.41
C ARG A 200 -4.40 1.62 3.71
N LEU A 201 -3.14 2.07 3.73
CA LEU A 201 -2.54 2.88 4.78
C LEU A 201 -3.14 4.30 4.74
N ARG A 202 -4.44 4.44 4.94
CA ARG A 202 -5.18 5.67 4.66
C ARG A 202 -6.55 5.72 5.32
N TYR A 203 -7.08 6.92 5.49
CA TYR A 203 -8.51 7.14 5.74
C TYR A 203 -9.36 6.73 4.53
N ASP A 204 -10.69 6.75 4.66
CA ASP A 204 -11.60 6.48 3.53
C ASP A 204 -11.59 7.64 2.52
N ASN A 205 -11.96 8.83 2.99
CA ASN A 205 -11.92 10.07 2.20
C ASN A 205 -11.90 11.31 3.12
N ILE A 206 -12.10 12.50 2.56
CA ILE A 206 -12.07 13.76 3.32
C ILE A 206 -13.23 13.90 4.32
N THR A 207 -14.32 13.15 4.16
CA THR A 207 -15.48 13.17 5.05
C THR A 207 -15.33 12.20 6.24
N SER A 208 -14.18 11.58 6.44
CA SER A 208 -13.82 10.72 7.57
C SER A 208 -12.36 10.95 8.00
N ASP A 209 -11.95 10.72 9.26
CA ASP A 209 -12.79 10.37 10.41
C ASP A 209 -13.22 11.62 11.18
N PHE A 210 -14.50 11.74 11.48
CA PHE A 210 -15.05 12.84 12.28
C PHE A 210 -15.57 12.37 13.64
N SER A 211 -14.93 11.36 14.25
CA SER A 211 -15.23 10.91 15.60
C SER A 211 -14.86 11.97 16.67
N PRO A 212 -15.46 11.90 17.88
CA PRO A 212 -15.04 12.73 18.99
C PRO A 212 -13.56 12.59 19.34
N LEU A 213 -12.99 11.38 19.17
CA LEU A 213 -11.55 11.11 19.37
C LEU A 213 -10.69 11.90 18.39
N SER A 214 -11.04 11.90 17.10
CA SER A 214 -10.32 12.67 16.09
C SER A 214 -10.36 14.16 16.34
N ARG A 215 -11.50 14.69 16.83
CA ARG A 215 -11.61 16.08 17.27
C ARG A 215 -10.62 16.38 18.42
N GLU A 216 -10.67 15.58 19.47
CA GLU A 216 -9.82 15.78 20.65
C GLU A 216 -8.33 15.76 20.30
N GLN A 217 -7.92 14.80 19.48
CA GLN A 217 -6.52 14.67 19.03
C GLN A 217 -6.08 15.81 18.12
N PHE A 218 -6.95 16.26 17.21
CA PHE A 218 -6.68 17.41 16.37
C PHE A 218 -6.53 18.70 17.19
N GLU A 219 -7.43 18.95 18.15
CA GLU A 219 -7.35 20.10 19.04
C GLU A 219 -6.07 20.06 19.89
N ALA A 220 -5.70 18.89 20.38
CA ALA A 220 -4.46 18.71 21.15
C ALA A 220 -3.19 18.93 20.29
N TRP A 221 -3.19 18.45 19.05
CA TRP A 221 -2.07 18.60 18.12
C TRP A 221 -1.90 20.04 17.63
N SER A 222 -2.99 20.68 17.24
CA SER A 222 -2.98 22.02 16.63
C SER A 222 -2.95 23.16 17.64
N GLY A 223 -3.40 22.93 18.87
CA GLY A 223 -3.67 23.96 19.86
C GLY A 223 -4.93 24.80 19.53
N ILE A 224 -5.71 24.41 18.54
CA ILE A 224 -6.95 25.08 18.12
C ILE A 224 -8.10 24.46 18.89
N THR A 225 -9.03 25.29 19.36
CA THR A 225 -10.35 24.84 19.83
C THR A 225 -11.37 25.01 18.70
N VAL A 226 -11.97 23.91 18.26
CA VAL A 226 -12.98 23.92 17.17
C VAL A 226 -14.35 24.21 17.77
N GLU A 227 -14.85 25.44 17.60
CA GLU A 227 -16.11 25.88 18.18
C GLU A 227 -17.32 25.20 17.52
N ASN A 228 -17.32 25.11 16.20
CA ASN A 228 -18.38 24.48 15.40
C ASN A 228 -17.79 23.25 14.70
N TYR A 229 -17.85 22.11 15.35
CA TYR A 229 -17.36 20.84 14.78
C TYR A 229 -18.53 20.02 14.22
N PRO A 230 -18.44 19.52 12.99
CA PRO A 230 -17.26 19.51 12.07
C PRO A 230 -17.20 20.70 11.09
N GLU A 231 -18.13 21.66 11.13
CA GLU A 231 -18.32 22.70 10.11
C GLU A 231 -17.10 23.65 9.99
N ASP A 232 -16.37 23.89 11.07
CA ASP A 232 -15.11 24.67 11.02
C ASP A 232 -13.99 23.95 10.26
N ILE A 233 -14.15 22.65 9.96
CA ILE A 233 -13.22 21.82 9.17
C ILE A 233 -13.74 21.71 7.73
N ILE A 234 -14.91 21.08 7.55
CA ILE A 234 -15.65 21.02 6.29
C ILE A 234 -17.13 21.27 6.57
N TYR A 235 -17.83 21.84 5.61
CA TYR A 235 -19.28 22.02 5.70
C TYR A 235 -19.95 21.76 4.35
N TRP A 236 -21.26 21.62 4.36
CA TRP A 236 -22.04 21.27 3.20
C TRP A 236 -22.94 22.42 2.75
N GLU A 237 -22.92 22.73 1.45
CA GLU A 237 -23.89 23.58 0.75
C GLU A 237 -24.71 22.67 -0.18
N GLY A 238 -25.82 22.12 0.32
CA GLY A 238 -26.53 21.03 -0.35
C GLY A 238 -25.63 19.79 -0.39
N GLU A 239 -25.36 19.25 -1.56
CA GLU A 239 -24.46 18.10 -1.77
C GLU A 239 -22.99 18.52 -1.99
N ASN A 240 -22.69 19.82 -2.01
CA ASN A 240 -21.35 20.31 -2.26
C ASN A 240 -20.59 20.51 -0.95
N MET A 241 -19.49 19.78 -0.77
CA MET A 241 -18.56 19.98 0.32
C MET A 241 -17.77 21.28 0.13
N ARG A 242 -17.56 22.02 1.22
CA ARG A 242 -16.79 23.25 1.30
C ARG A 242 -15.76 23.17 2.40
N HIS A 243 -14.65 23.88 2.24
CA HIS A 243 -13.60 23.99 3.23
C HIS A 243 -13.99 24.97 4.33
N GLY A 244 -13.89 24.54 5.58
CA GLY A 244 -14.00 25.38 6.76
C GLY A 244 -12.70 26.15 7.06
N LYS A 245 -12.73 26.96 8.11
CA LYS A 245 -11.59 27.83 8.47
C LYS A 245 -10.32 27.09 8.91
N TYR A 246 -10.43 25.82 9.35
CA TYR A 246 -9.32 24.99 9.81
C TYR A 246 -9.07 23.79 8.89
N PHE A 247 -9.50 23.87 7.65
CA PHE A 247 -9.38 22.77 6.70
C PHE A 247 -7.94 22.32 6.44
N LYS A 248 -7.02 23.26 6.23
CA LYS A 248 -5.61 22.95 5.91
C LYS A 248 -4.88 22.32 7.10
N GLU A 249 -5.15 22.80 8.30
CA GLU A 249 -4.61 22.25 9.54
C GLU A 249 -5.13 20.81 9.78
N TRP A 250 -6.41 20.57 9.47
CA TRP A 250 -7.00 19.24 9.54
C TRP A 250 -6.36 18.27 8.54
N VAL A 251 -6.16 18.70 7.31
CA VAL A 251 -5.48 17.92 6.25
C VAL A 251 -4.04 17.61 6.67
N GLU A 252 -3.30 18.58 7.20
CA GLU A 252 -1.95 18.38 7.72
C GLU A 252 -1.93 17.40 8.90
N TRP A 253 -2.84 17.55 9.85
CA TRP A 253 -2.95 16.64 11.00
C TRP A 253 -3.21 15.20 10.56
N ARG A 254 -4.16 14.96 9.65
CA ARG A 254 -4.45 13.62 9.13
C ARG A 254 -3.22 12.98 8.47
N ALA A 255 -2.49 13.75 7.68
CA ALA A 255 -1.26 13.28 7.06
C ALA A 255 -0.16 13.03 8.10
N THR A 256 -0.11 13.81 9.20
CA THR A 256 0.78 13.56 10.34
C THR A 256 0.44 12.24 11.04
N VAL A 257 -0.85 11.93 11.22
CA VAL A 257 -1.31 10.65 11.81
C VAL A 257 -0.81 9.46 11.00
N ILE A 258 -0.91 9.52 9.66
CA ILE A 258 -0.41 8.45 8.79
C ILE A 258 1.11 8.36 8.85
N LYS A 259 1.82 9.49 8.68
CA LYS A 259 3.29 9.49 8.76
C LYS A 259 3.82 8.90 10.05
N THR A 260 3.28 9.34 11.19
CA THR A 260 3.74 8.83 12.50
C THR A 260 3.46 7.34 12.67
N PHE A 261 2.40 6.81 12.06
CA PHE A 261 2.20 5.37 12.03
C PHE A 261 3.26 4.66 11.18
N VAL A 262 3.65 5.21 10.02
CA VAL A 262 4.75 4.64 9.21
C VAL A 262 6.05 4.62 10.00
N GLU A 263 6.38 5.71 10.71
CA GLU A 263 7.57 5.79 11.58
C GLU A 263 7.55 4.71 12.67
N GLU A 264 6.44 4.58 13.40
CA GLU A 264 6.25 3.57 14.44
C GLU A 264 6.32 2.13 13.89
N ALA A 265 5.69 1.88 12.75
CA ALA A 265 5.69 0.57 12.10
C ALA A 265 7.09 0.20 11.60
N HIS A 266 7.78 1.13 10.95
CA HIS A 266 9.15 0.95 10.47
C HIS A 266 10.09 0.58 11.62
N GLU A 267 10.06 1.34 12.73
CA GLU A 267 10.87 1.06 13.91
C GLU A 267 10.55 -0.33 14.50
N ALA A 268 9.27 -0.64 14.66
CA ALA A 268 8.84 -1.90 15.28
C ALA A 268 9.18 -3.13 14.41
N ILE A 269 8.99 -3.05 13.10
CA ILE A 269 9.34 -4.12 12.15
C ILE A 269 10.84 -4.36 12.14
N HIS A 270 11.66 -3.31 11.99
CA HIS A 270 13.11 -3.43 11.93
C HIS A 270 13.75 -3.81 13.27
N ALA A 271 13.04 -3.65 14.39
CA ALA A 271 13.51 -4.16 15.68
C ALA A 271 13.54 -5.70 15.73
N VAL A 272 12.70 -6.38 14.95
CA VAL A 272 12.61 -7.85 14.91
C VAL A 272 13.20 -8.45 13.62
N ASN A 273 13.12 -7.72 12.50
CA ASN A 273 13.69 -8.14 11.22
C ASN A 273 14.32 -6.92 10.50
N PRO A 274 15.60 -6.61 10.73
CA PRO A 274 16.26 -5.41 10.21
C PRO A 274 16.50 -5.45 8.69
N ASP A 275 16.41 -6.61 8.06
CA ASP A 275 16.72 -6.81 6.64
C ASP A 275 15.47 -6.80 5.75
N ILE A 276 14.25 -6.84 6.33
CA ILE A 276 13.01 -6.87 5.56
C ILE A 276 12.73 -5.51 4.93
N LEU A 277 12.42 -5.51 3.63
CA LEU A 277 12.08 -4.28 2.92
C LEU A 277 10.69 -3.78 3.30
N ILE A 278 10.52 -2.47 3.40
CA ILE A 278 9.23 -1.84 3.67
C ILE A 278 8.80 -1.05 2.44
N GLY A 279 7.60 -1.35 1.94
CA GLY A 279 7.00 -0.67 0.82
C GLY A 279 5.61 -0.14 1.11
N ASP A 280 5.13 0.75 0.25
CA ASP A 280 3.76 1.28 0.29
C ASP A 280 3.16 1.31 -1.12
N TYR A 281 1.87 0.98 -1.21
CA TYR A 281 1.10 1.01 -2.44
C TYR A 281 0.01 2.08 -2.37
N THR A 282 0.12 3.09 -3.23
CA THR A 282 -0.84 4.20 -3.31
C THR A 282 -1.23 4.52 -4.74
N GLY A 283 -2.25 5.37 -4.93
CA GLY A 283 -2.59 5.89 -6.25
C GLY A 283 -1.69 7.06 -6.68
N ALA A 284 -1.48 7.18 -7.99
CA ALA A 284 -0.63 8.21 -8.58
C ALA A 284 -1.24 9.63 -8.58
N TRP A 285 -2.51 9.78 -8.27
CA TRP A 285 -3.26 11.06 -8.32
C TRP A 285 -3.00 11.94 -7.08
N TYR A 286 -1.76 12.32 -6.88
CA TYR A 286 -1.31 13.12 -5.75
C TYR A 286 -2.15 14.39 -5.49
N PRO A 287 -2.62 15.16 -6.52
CA PRO A 287 -3.37 16.40 -6.29
C PRO A 287 -4.62 16.25 -5.42
N THR A 288 -5.20 15.04 -5.36
CA THR A 288 -6.39 14.73 -4.55
C THR A 288 -6.12 13.74 -3.42
N TYR A 289 -4.90 13.22 -3.31
CA TYR A 289 -4.57 12.17 -2.33
C TYR A 289 -4.60 12.65 -0.87
N TYR A 290 -4.48 13.98 -0.65
CA TYR A 290 -4.69 14.60 0.65
C TYR A 290 -6.07 14.25 1.27
N GLN A 291 -7.08 13.98 0.43
CA GLN A 291 -8.42 13.59 0.88
C GLN A 291 -8.40 12.27 1.65
N LEU A 292 -7.40 11.43 1.40
CA LEU A 292 -7.20 10.16 2.10
C LEU A 292 -6.28 10.29 3.33
N GLY A 293 -5.83 11.52 3.65
CA GLY A 293 -4.90 11.79 4.75
C GLY A 293 -3.50 11.24 4.51
N VAL A 294 -3.06 11.14 3.26
CA VAL A 294 -1.78 10.52 2.89
C VAL A 294 -0.90 11.50 2.15
N ASN A 295 0.36 11.58 2.55
CA ASN A 295 1.39 12.31 1.86
C ASN A 295 2.61 11.41 1.57
N TRP A 296 2.55 10.64 0.48
CA TRP A 296 3.63 9.76 0.06
C TRP A 296 4.82 10.48 -0.61
N ALA A 297 4.85 11.82 -0.53
CA ALA A 297 5.93 12.64 -1.04
C ALA A 297 7.19 12.54 -0.17
N SER A 298 8.34 12.94 -0.74
CA SER A 298 9.52 13.30 0.03
C SER A 298 9.26 14.57 0.86
N VAL A 299 9.89 14.68 2.03
CA VAL A 299 9.90 15.93 2.80
C VAL A 299 10.62 17.08 2.08
N GLN A 300 11.32 16.80 0.98
CA GLN A 300 11.97 17.80 0.12
C GLN A 300 10.99 18.46 -0.87
N TYR A 301 9.83 17.83 -1.13
CA TYR A 301 8.79 18.36 -2.00
C TYR A 301 7.81 19.23 -1.21
N ASN A 302 7.64 20.50 -1.61
CA ASN A 302 6.71 21.42 -0.97
C ASN A 302 5.36 21.51 -1.72
N PRO A 303 4.32 20.79 -1.30
CA PRO A 303 3.03 20.83 -1.99
C PRO A 303 2.35 22.20 -1.95
N ALA A 304 2.60 23.04 -0.93
CA ALA A 304 1.96 24.34 -0.80
C ALA A 304 2.27 25.29 -1.96
N GLU A 305 3.39 25.10 -2.66
CA GLU A 305 3.74 25.89 -3.83
C GLU A 305 2.83 25.64 -5.03
N ARG A 306 2.38 24.38 -5.19
CA ARG A 306 1.54 23.96 -6.33
C ARG A 306 0.07 23.84 -5.97
N TYR A 307 -0.22 23.49 -4.73
CA TYR A 307 -1.57 23.19 -4.25
C TYR A 307 -1.94 24.02 -3.01
N PRO A 308 -1.91 25.38 -3.13
CA PRO A 308 -2.16 26.27 -2.00
C PRO A 308 -3.58 26.19 -1.44
N ASP A 309 -4.53 25.60 -2.19
CA ASP A 309 -5.94 25.51 -1.77
C ASP A 309 -6.15 24.52 -0.62
N TRP A 310 -5.33 23.46 -0.54
CA TRP A 310 -5.46 22.44 0.50
C TRP A 310 -4.20 22.22 1.34
N ALA A 311 -3.00 22.47 0.79
CA ALA A 311 -1.76 22.29 1.52
C ALA A 311 -1.48 23.51 2.42
N SER A 312 -1.13 23.24 3.68
CA SER A 312 -0.55 24.24 4.59
C SER A 312 0.94 24.46 4.27
N GLU A 313 1.52 25.53 4.82
CA GLU A 313 2.96 25.81 4.67
C GLU A 313 3.86 24.70 5.24
N ASN A 314 3.35 23.92 6.19
CA ASN A 314 4.08 22.83 6.84
C ASN A 314 3.73 21.43 6.31
N TYR A 315 2.79 21.31 5.38
CA TYR A 315 2.30 20.01 4.89
C TYR A 315 3.44 19.11 4.35
N TYR A 316 4.50 19.68 3.76
CA TYR A 316 5.66 18.92 3.29
C TYR A 316 6.34 18.06 4.37
N LYS A 317 6.23 18.47 5.67
CA LYS A 317 6.80 17.74 6.80
C LYS A 317 6.10 16.41 7.05
N THR A 318 4.91 16.21 6.50
CA THR A 318 4.13 14.98 6.62
C THR A 318 4.50 13.92 5.57
N GLY A 319 5.42 14.23 4.67
CA GLY A 319 5.95 13.29 3.70
C GLY A 319 6.70 12.13 4.36
N TYR A 320 6.62 10.92 3.76
CA TYR A 320 7.24 9.72 4.32
C TYR A 320 7.99 8.85 3.29
N ALA A 321 8.22 9.34 2.07
CA ALA A 321 8.96 8.59 1.04
C ALA A 321 10.33 8.07 1.51
N GLU A 322 11.01 8.83 2.40
CA GLU A 322 12.31 8.48 2.96
C GLU A 322 12.30 7.26 3.90
N LEU A 323 11.11 6.81 4.31
CA LEU A 323 10.93 5.65 5.19
C LEU A 323 10.65 4.36 4.42
N LEU A 324 10.64 4.42 3.08
CA LEU A 324 10.29 3.31 2.21
C LEU A 324 11.51 2.83 1.42
N ASP A 325 11.61 1.50 1.24
CA ASP A 325 12.54 0.85 0.33
C ASP A 325 11.92 0.62 -1.05
N ILE A 326 10.58 0.47 -1.09
CA ILE A 326 9.77 0.22 -2.29
C ILE A 326 8.57 1.16 -2.28
N TYR A 327 8.38 1.92 -3.34
CA TYR A 327 7.17 2.71 -3.52
C TYR A 327 6.45 2.31 -4.80
N MET A 328 5.20 1.85 -4.67
CA MET A 328 4.36 1.44 -5.79
C MET A 328 3.27 2.49 -6.03
N THR A 329 3.25 3.05 -7.23
CA THR A 329 2.28 4.09 -7.60
C THR A 329 1.25 3.55 -8.59
N GLY A 330 -0.03 3.60 -8.23
CA GLY A 330 -1.15 3.11 -9.05
C GLY A 330 -1.41 4.01 -10.25
N LEU A 331 -0.86 3.65 -11.39
CA LEU A 331 -1.07 4.34 -12.67
C LEU A 331 -2.37 3.83 -13.34
N TYR A 332 -3.50 4.02 -12.67
CA TYR A 332 -4.81 3.50 -13.06
C TYR A 332 -5.46 4.35 -14.15
N TYR A 333 -4.77 4.46 -15.28
CA TYR A 333 -5.17 5.26 -16.43
C TYR A 333 -5.23 4.39 -17.69
N THR A 334 -6.28 4.56 -18.50
CA THR A 334 -6.36 3.94 -19.82
C THR A 334 -5.56 4.72 -20.87
N LEU A 335 -5.37 6.03 -20.67
CA LEU A 335 -4.46 6.84 -21.48
C LEU A 335 -3.02 6.57 -21.03
N VAL A 336 -2.19 6.19 -21.97
CA VAL A 336 -0.81 5.78 -21.67
C VAL A 336 0.17 6.95 -21.79
N THR A 337 0.06 7.75 -22.85
CA THR A 337 0.98 8.85 -23.10
C THR A 337 0.33 10.22 -22.95
N LYS A 338 1.16 11.26 -22.76
CA LYS A 338 0.69 12.67 -22.74
C LYS A 338 0.07 13.08 -24.08
N ASP A 339 0.56 12.55 -25.19
CA ASP A 339 -0.04 12.78 -26.53
C ASP A 339 -1.48 12.22 -26.62
N GLU A 340 -1.76 11.11 -25.95
CA GLU A 340 -3.13 10.58 -25.86
C GLU A 340 -4.04 11.48 -25.03
N VAL A 341 -3.52 12.13 -23.99
CA VAL A 341 -4.28 13.12 -23.21
C VAL A 341 -4.63 14.33 -24.07
N ASP A 342 -3.67 14.85 -24.84
CA ASP A 342 -3.90 15.95 -25.77
C ASP A 342 -4.93 15.58 -26.85
N ALA A 343 -4.81 14.39 -27.42
CA ALA A 343 -5.74 13.89 -28.43
C ALA A 343 -7.16 13.67 -27.89
N ALA A 344 -7.29 13.29 -26.63
CA ALA A 344 -8.57 13.15 -25.94
C ALA A 344 -9.23 14.50 -25.58
N GLN A 345 -8.58 15.63 -25.85
CA GLN A 345 -9.06 16.99 -25.55
C GLN A 345 -9.47 17.16 -24.08
N GLY A 346 -8.70 16.57 -23.17
CA GLY A 346 -8.94 16.63 -21.75
C GLY A 346 -9.99 15.67 -21.21
N ARG A 347 -10.51 14.78 -22.04
CA ARG A 347 -11.35 13.70 -21.53
C ARG A 347 -10.46 12.66 -20.88
N VAL A 348 -10.63 12.49 -19.59
CA VAL A 348 -9.99 11.40 -18.89
C VAL A 348 -10.93 10.19 -18.94
N ILE A 349 -10.58 9.19 -19.73
CA ILE A 349 -11.43 8.03 -20.01
C ILE A 349 -10.91 6.84 -19.19
N GLY A 350 -11.83 6.12 -18.52
CA GLY A 350 -11.53 4.85 -17.84
C GLY A 350 -10.74 4.98 -16.56
N GLN A 351 -10.84 6.11 -15.86
CA GLN A 351 -10.21 6.30 -14.57
C GLN A 351 -10.97 5.62 -13.43
N ARG A 352 -10.22 5.02 -12.54
CA ARG A 352 -10.73 4.62 -11.24
C ARG A 352 -10.73 5.83 -10.31
N THR A 353 -11.90 6.41 -10.04
CA THR A 353 -12.08 7.63 -9.25
C THR A 353 -12.33 7.31 -7.78
N GLU A 354 -11.37 6.70 -7.08
CA GLU A 354 -11.52 6.48 -5.63
C GLU A 354 -11.38 7.75 -4.81
N SER A 355 -10.79 8.80 -5.36
CA SER A 355 -10.45 10.04 -4.63
C SER A 355 -11.03 11.32 -5.22
N GLY A 356 -12.09 11.24 -6.02
CA GLY A 356 -12.78 12.44 -6.51
C GLY A 356 -11.98 13.29 -7.49
N MET A 357 -11.19 12.68 -8.37
CA MET A 357 -10.52 13.37 -9.47
C MET A 357 -11.53 14.09 -10.35
N ASP A 358 -11.25 15.34 -10.73
CA ASP A 358 -12.05 16.05 -11.70
C ASP A 358 -11.77 15.49 -13.12
N PRO A 359 -12.75 14.85 -13.78
CA PRO A 359 -12.56 14.32 -15.13
C PRO A 359 -12.35 15.42 -16.20
N ASN A 360 -12.49 16.68 -15.83
CA ASN A 360 -12.24 17.82 -16.71
C ASN A 360 -10.85 18.45 -16.49
N ASP A 361 -10.08 17.97 -15.51
CA ASP A 361 -8.72 18.43 -15.29
C ASP A 361 -7.79 17.89 -16.39
N LEU A 362 -7.22 18.82 -17.16
CA LEU A 362 -6.31 18.56 -18.28
C LEU A 362 -4.87 18.27 -17.85
N THR A 363 -4.64 17.75 -16.66
CA THR A 363 -3.30 17.49 -16.20
C THR A 363 -2.78 16.16 -16.79
N TYR A 364 -1.57 16.19 -17.35
CA TYR A 364 -0.88 15.00 -17.88
C TYR A 364 -0.67 13.90 -16.83
N CYS A 365 -0.77 14.24 -15.53
CA CYS A 365 -0.68 13.26 -14.45
C CYS A 365 -1.78 12.18 -14.48
N TYR A 366 -2.82 12.37 -15.29
CA TYR A 366 -3.87 11.37 -15.52
C TYR A 366 -3.59 10.47 -16.75
N SER A 367 -2.32 10.24 -17.05
CA SER A 367 -1.84 9.21 -17.95
C SER A 367 -0.76 8.37 -17.28
N VAL A 368 -0.47 7.19 -17.83
CA VAL A 368 0.61 6.32 -17.31
C VAL A 368 1.95 7.06 -17.31
N GLU A 369 2.28 7.72 -18.41
CA GLU A 369 3.52 8.52 -18.55
C GLU A 369 3.55 9.69 -17.57
N GLY A 370 2.50 10.54 -17.56
CA GLY A 370 2.47 11.73 -16.72
C GLY A 370 2.34 11.42 -15.23
N GLY A 371 1.62 10.34 -14.86
CA GLY A 371 1.52 9.88 -13.47
C GLY A 371 2.87 9.34 -12.96
N ALA A 372 3.61 8.60 -13.79
CA ALA A 372 4.95 8.14 -13.44
C ALA A 372 5.94 9.31 -13.26
N GLU A 373 5.93 10.30 -14.16
CA GLU A 373 6.74 11.52 -14.03
C GLU A 373 6.41 12.29 -12.74
N LEU A 374 5.11 12.45 -12.44
CA LEU A 374 4.67 13.13 -11.23
C LEU A 374 5.14 12.41 -9.96
N ALA A 375 4.99 11.08 -9.91
CA ALA A 375 5.41 10.29 -8.76
C ALA A 375 6.92 10.43 -8.50
N GLN A 376 7.74 10.35 -9.54
CA GLN A 376 9.19 10.54 -9.42
C GLN A 376 9.57 11.95 -8.97
N ALA A 377 8.90 12.98 -9.52
CA ALA A 377 9.14 14.37 -9.13
C ALA A 377 8.80 14.61 -7.66
N ILE A 378 7.71 14.02 -7.15
CA ILE A 378 7.22 14.21 -5.79
C ILE A 378 8.04 13.43 -4.77
N THR A 379 8.50 12.23 -5.11
CA THR A 379 9.40 11.44 -4.25
C THR A 379 10.84 11.96 -4.27
N CYS A 380 11.17 12.92 -5.13
CA CYS A 380 12.51 13.51 -5.24
C CYS A 380 13.64 12.48 -5.41
N GLY A 381 13.33 11.26 -5.89
CA GLY A 381 14.31 10.20 -6.10
C GLY A 381 14.84 9.54 -4.81
N VAL A 382 14.19 9.77 -3.66
CA VAL A 382 14.63 9.17 -2.37
C VAL A 382 14.24 7.70 -2.24
N VAL A 383 13.28 7.26 -3.05
CA VAL A 383 12.84 5.86 -3.14
C VAL A 383 12.60 5.49 -4.61
N PRO A 384 12.98 4.27 -5.05
CA PRO A 384 12.65 3.81 -6.40
C PRO A 384 11.14 3.65 -6.57
N VAL A 385 10.58 4.26 -7.63
CA VAL A 385 9.15 4.24 -7.94
C VAL A 385 8.84 3.10 -8.89
N ALA A 386 8.01 2.14 -8.49
CA ALA A 386 7.42 1.12 -9.34
C ALA A 386 6.05 1.59 -9.87
N GLY A 387 5.85 1.54 -11.18
CA GLY A 387 4.57 1.88 -11.78
C GLY A 387 3.61 0.69 -11.74
N SER A 388 2.44 0.87 -11.15
CA SER A 388 1.44 -0.17 -11.02
C SER A 388 0.33 -0.04 -12.05
N LEU A 389 0.07 -1.12 -12.80
CA LEU A 389 -1.02 -1.18 -13.78
C LEU A 389 -2.17 -2.07 -13.26
N TYR A 390 -3.38 -1.52 -13.28
CA TYR A 390 -4.59 -2.28 -13.02
C TYR A 390 -5.09 -2.92 -14.32
N VAL A 391 -4.84 -4.22 -14.48
CA VAL A 391 -5.07 -4.95 -15.75
C VAL A 391 -6.52 -4.90 -16.19
N ASP A 392 -7.47 -5.00 -15.25
CA ASP A 392 -8.90 -5.03 -15.56
C ASP A 392 -9.39 -3.75 -16.23
N GLN A 393 -8.75 -2.62 -15.97
CA GLN A 393 -9.08 -1.32 -16.54
C GLN A 393 -8.92 -1.28 -18.07
N TYR A 394 -8.09 -2.14 -18.63
CA TYR A 394 -7.89 -2.25 -20.09
C TYR A 394 -8.92 -3.16 -20.76
N GLU A 395 -9.88 -3.71 -19.99
CA GLU A 395 -10.92 -4.62 -20.51
C GLU A 395 -10.31 -5.76 -21.35
N GLN A 396 -10.50 -5.74 -22.69
CA GLN A 396 -9.91 -6.68 -23.64
C GLN A 396 -8.91 -6.00 -24.60
N ASP A 397 -8.53 -4.75 -24.33
CA ASP A 397 -7.57 -4.02 -25.16
C ASP A 397 -6.12 -4.41 -24.82
N ALA A 398 -5.72 -5.55 -25.36
CA ALA A 398 -4.39 -6.12 -25.19
C ALA A 398 -3.28 -5.20 -25.73
N GLU A 399 -3.57 -4.41 -26.79
CA GLU A 399 -2.58 -3.51 -27.40
C GLU A 399 -2.31 -2.31 -26.49
N GLN A 400 -3.36 -1.71 -25.92
CA GLN A 400 -3.22 -0.60 -24.99
C GLN A 400 -2.54 -1.03 -23.70
N PHE A 401 -2.88 -2.22 -23.15
CA PHE A 401 -2.17 -2.77 -22.00
C PHE A 401 -0.68 -3.02 -22.30
N ALA A 402 -0.35 -3.62 -23.46
CA ALA A 402 1.03 -3.82 -23.87
C ALA A 402 1.81 -2.50 -23.99
N LYS A 403 1.17 -1.45 -24.52
CA LYS A 403 1.74 -0.10 -24.57
C LYS A 403 2.01 0.45 -23.17
N ALA A 404 1.07 0.26 -22.23
CA ALA A 404 1.23 0.69 -20.83
C ALA A 404 2.40 -0.04 -20.14
N VAL A 405 2.53 -1.36 -20.34
CA VAL A 405 3.66 -2.14 -19.81
C VAL A 405 4.99 -1.55 -20.26
N ARG A 406 5.16 -1.33 -21.57
CA ARG A 406 6.38 -0.72 -22.12
C ARG A 406 6.63 0.69 -21.57
N GLN A 407 5.57 1.50 -21.44
CA GLN A 407 5.70 2.86 -20.89
C GLN A 407 6.16 2.84 -19.44
N VAL A 408 5.62 1.96 -18.59
CA VAL A 408 6.06 1.81 -17.20
C VAL A 408 7.51 1.34 -17.13
N MET A 409 7.88 0.31 -17.90
CA MET A 409 9.25 -0.21 -17.95
C MET A 409 10.25 0.86 -18.39
N LYS A 410 9.84 1.77 -19.26
CA LYS A 410 10.63 2.92 -19.68
C LYS A 410 10.74 3.98 -18.56
N SER A 411 9.62 4.37 -17.95
CA SER A 411 9.53 5.55 -17.09
C SER A 411 9.89 5.29 -15.63
N CYS A 412 9.66 4.09 -15.08
CA CYS A 412 9.79 3.81 -13.65
C CYS A 412 11.08 3.05 -13.33
N GLU A 413 11.95 3.64 -12.51
CA GLU A 413 13.20 2.99 -12.09
C GLU A 413 12.98 1.83 -11.11
N GLY A 414 11.92 1.89 -10.28
CA GLY A 414 11.49 0.81 -9.40
C GLY A 414 10.78 -0.35 -10.11
N GLY A 415 10.60 -0.27 -11.44
CA GLY A 415 10.04 -1.34 -12.25
C GLY A 415 8.53 -1.27 -12.43
N LEU A 416 7.93 -2.44 -12.71
CA LEU A 416 6.52 -2.63 -13.04
C LEU A 416 5.82 -3.45 -11.94
N MET A 417 4.67 -3.03 -11.49
CA MET A 417 3.76 -3.86 -10.70
C MET A 417 2.47 -4.12 -11.48
N ILE A 418 2.01 -5.35 -11.46
CA ILE A 418 0.80 -5.82 -12.17
C ILE A 418 -0.26 -6.17 -11.13
N PHE A 419 -1.34 -5.40 -11.13
CA PHE A 419 -2.51 -5.65 -10.31
C PHE A 419 -3.65 -6.17 -11.18
N ASP A 420 -4.01 -7.46 -11.15
CA ASP A 420 -3.40 -8.53 -10.39
C ASP A 420 -3.42 -9.85 -11.18
N LEU A 421 -2.94 -10.92 -10.58
CA LEU A 421 -2.80 -12.25 -11.19
C LEU A 421 -4.10 -12.76 -11.83
N VAL A 422 -5.27 -12.61 -11.17
CA VAL A 422 -6.55 -13.11 -11.69
C VAL A 422 -6.88 -12.54 -13.06
N HIS A 423 -6.51 -11.29 -13.31
CA HIS A 423 -6.78 -10.62 -14.56
C HIS A 423 -5.87 -11.05 -15.71
N ILE A 424 -4.60 -11.40 -15.42
CA ILE A 424 -3.69 -12.00 -16.40
C ILE A 424 -4.15 -13.41 -16.75
N VAL A 425 -4.55 -14.21 -15.75
CA VAL A 425 -5.05 -15.57 -15.96
C VAL A 425 -6.34 -15.58 -16.78
N SER A 426 -7.31 -14.73 -16.43
CA SER A 426 -8.62 -14.69 -17.09
C SER A 426 -8.58 -14.27 -18.55
N ARG A 427 -7.56 -13.50 -18.95
CA ARG A 427 -7.33 -13.01 -20.31
C ARG A 427 -6.32 -13.83 -21.10
N ASP A 428 -5.61 -14.75 -20.42
CA ASP A 428 -4.46 -15.50 -20.99
C ASP A 428 -3.39 -14.56 -21.58
N TRP A 429 -3.05 -13.49 -20.84
CA TRP A 429 -2.10 -12.47 -21.30
C TRP A 429 -0.64 -12.74 -20.89
N TRP A 430 -0.28 -13.99 -20.67
CA TRP A 430 1.08 -14.37 -20.29
C TRP A 430 2.13 -14.05 -21.37
N ASP A 431 1.89 -14.49 -22.58
CA ASP A 431 2.82 -14.26 -23.70
C ASP A 431 2.92 -12.77 -24.06
N LEU A 432 1.81 -12.04 -23.88
CA LEU A 432 1.79 -10.59 -24.07
C LEU A 432 2.68 -9.91 -23.04
N LEU A 433 2.60 -10.35 -21.78
CA LEU A 433 3.39 -9.80 -20.68
C LEU A 433 4.88 -10.07 -20.90
N GLU A 434 5.27 -11.34 -21.17
CA GLU A 434 6.65 -11.74 -21.47
C GLU A 434 7.29 -10.89 -22.56
N LYS A 435 6.57 -10.73 -23.69
CA LYS A 435 7.03 -9.96 -24.85
C LYS A 435 7.27 -8.48 -24.52
N ASN A 436 6.45 -7.86 -23.66
CA ASN A 436 6.48 -6.41 -23.42
C ASN A 436 7.32 -6.00 -22.21
N ILE A 437 7.58 -6.91 -21.27
CA ILE A 437 8.59 -6.71 -20.20
C ILE A 437 9.99 -6.70 -20.79
N ASN A 438 10.27 -7.61 -21.73
CA ASN A 438 11.59 -7.81 -22.34
C ASN A 438 11.78 -7.03 -23.66
N ALA A 439 10.85 -6.15 -24.03
CA ALA A 439 10.97 -5.36 -25.24
C ALA A 439 12.18 -4.42 -25.13
N GLU A 440 13.20 -4.65 -25.95
CA GLU A 440 14.27 -3.66 -26.18
C GLU A 440 13.67 -2.42 -26.84
N GLU A 441 14.12 -1.22 -26.42
CA GLU A 441 13.69 0.07 -26.98
C GLU A 441 13.99 0.22 -28.48
#